data_6ffc6b4b1ea67cfaa62674f4d7d6912a
#
_entry.id   6ffc6b4b1ea67cfaa62674f4d7d6912a
#
_cell.length_a   1.000
_cell.length_b   1.000
_cell.length_c   1.000
_cell.angle_alpha   90.00
_cell.angle_beta   90.00
_cell.angle_gamma   90.00
#
_symmetry.space_group_name_H-M   'P 1'
#
loop_
_entity.id
_entity.type
_entity.pdbx_description
1 polymer ?
#
loop_
_entity_poly.entity_id
_entity_poly.type
_entity_poly.pdbx_seq_one_letter_code
_entity_poly.pdbx_strand_id
1 'polypeptide(L)'
;VAPSLHDAYAKSEMTLAMLEAFTVNPDHERQQQVWERISTSWQKEPWHIRSLLTETTVPAADKRARFIGIDAYEAAGGPVLRDLFSDENGGWLQDVTLLDRLVDEKLRTVADEIAGQGWKWIDAAVELPYGYANGLRRLVGVTQELTDEERTAREALRDEYDELEAQYAEADDLPDEIDLRLGEIEAELEGFEN
;
A
#
# COMPACT_ATOMS: atom_id res chain seq x y z
N VAL A 1 27.52 -12.62 7.40
CA VAL A 1 28.04 -12.86 6.02
C VAL A 1 28.94 -14.07 6.06
N ALA A 2 28.90 -14.88 4.99
CA ALA A 2 29.71 -16.10 4.88
C ALA A 2 31.22 -15.81 5.01
N PRO A 3 32.00 -16.64 5.72
CA PRO A 3 33.44 -16.42 5.90
C PRO A 3 34.23 -16.27 4.59
N SER A 4 33.85 -17.03 3.56
CA SER A 4 34.45 -16.95 2.21
C SER A 4 34.33 -15.55 1.56
N LEU A 5 33.26 -14.81 1.87
CA LEU A 5 33.08 -13.46 1.36
C LEU A 5 33.97 -12.43 2.10
N HIS A 6 34.25 -12.65 3.39
CA HIS A 6 35.23 -11.86 4.12
C HIS A 6 36.64 -12.08 3.54
N ASP A 7 36.98 -13.34 3.14
CA ASP A 7 38.24 -13.63 2.50
C ASP A 7 38.35 -12.95 1.13
N ALA A 8 37.27 -12.96 0.34
CA ALA A 8 37.23 -12.27 -0.95
C ALA A 8 37.36 -10.73 -0.79
N TYR A 9 36.73 -10.16 0.21
CA TYR A 9 36.88 -8.73 0.54
C TYR A 9 38.33 -8.42 0.95
N ALA A 10 38.96 -9.25 1.82
CA ALA A 10 40.34 -9.08 2.24
C ALA A 10 41.33 -9.14 1.08
N LYS A 11 41.00 -9.92 0.04
CA LYS A 11 41.78 -10.03 -1.21
C LYS A 11 41.48 -8.89 -2.21
N SER A 12 40.61 -7.94 -1.87
CA SER A 12 40.17 -6.88 -2.75
C SER A 12 39.43 -7.35 -4.02
N GLU A 13 38.80 -8.52 -3.97
CA GLU A 13 37.96 -9.07 -5.05
C GLU A 13 36.57 -8.45 -5.09
N MET A 14 36.15 -7.79 -3.99
CA MET A 14 34.88 -7.08 -3.88
C MET A 14 35.05 -5.79 -3.10
N THR A 15 34.10 -4.85 -3.29
CA THR A 15 34.02 -3.59 -2.53
C THR A 15 33.25 -3.79 -1.23
N LEU A 16 33.37 -2.81 -0.30
CA LEU A 16 32.57 -2.81 0.93
C LEU A 16 31.07 -2.79 0.63
N ALA A 17 30.62 -1.96 -0.33
CA ALA A 17 29.22 -1.88 -0.73
C ALA A 17 28.66 -3.20 -1.28
N MET A 18 29.51 -4.00 -1.95
CA MET A 18 29.12 -5.37 -2.37
C MET A 18 28.98 -6.29 -1.17
N LEU A 19 29.92 -6.24 -0.21
CA LEU A 19 29.88 -7.05 1.01
C LEU A 19 28.64 -6.73 1.85
N GLU A 20 28.30 -5.43 1.98
CA GLU A 20 27.08 -4.95 2.64
C GLU A 20 25.82 -5.51 1.96
N ALA A 21 25.79 -5.55 0.62
CA ALA A 21 24.65 -6.12 -0.11
C ALA A 21 24.37 -7.59 0.21
N PHE A 22 25.39 -8.38 0.59
CA PHE A 22 25.21 -9.76 1.01
C PHE A 22 24.55 -9.92 2.38
N THR A 23 24.49 -8.88 3.20
CA THR A 23 23.86 -8.96 4.53
C THR A 23 22.35 -9.08 4.47
N VAL A 24 21.74 -8.79 3.33
CA VAL A 24 20.27 -8.86 3.11
C VAL A 24 19.72 -10.27 3.34
N ASN A 25 20.50 -11.30 3.08
CA ASN A 25 20.09 -12.69 3.28
C ASN A 25 21.11 -13.41 4.19
N PRO A 26 20.70 -13.90 5.38
CA PRO A 26 21.61 -14.54 6.34
C PRO A 26 22.06 -15.95 5.93
N ASP A 27 21.47 -16.55 4.91
CA ASP A 27 21.82 -17.88 4.42
C ASP A 27 23.20 -17.86 3.73
N HIS A 28 24.19 -18.45 4.38
CA HIS A 28 25.57 -18.51 3.90
C HIS A 28 25.73 -19.35 2.62
N GLU A 29 24.92 -20.38 2.43
CA GLU A 29 24.97 -21.20 1.22
C GLU A 29 24.46 -20.39 0.03
N ARG A 30 23.35 -19.67 0.21
CA ARG A 30 22.82 -18.79 -0.82
C ARG A 30 23.76 -17.65 -1.13
N GLN A 31 24.40 -17.05 -0.14
CA GLN A 31 25.43 -16.03 -0.33
C GLN A 31 26.60 -16.57 -1.18
N GLN A 32 27.08 -17.77 -0.90
CA GLN A 32 28.16 -18.39 -1.68
C GLN A 32 27.78 -18.67 -3.12
N GLN A 33 26.58 -19.24 -3.36
CA GLN A 33 26.05 -19.47 -4.71
C GLN A 33 25.99 -18.20 -5.53
N VAL A 34 25.48 -17.11 -4.91
CA VAL A 34 25.41 -15.80 -5.57
C VAL A 34 26.81 -15.27 -5.86
N TRP A 35 27.76 -15.38 -4.91
CA TRP A 35 29.15 -14.97 -5.12
C TRP A 35 29.82 -15.72 -6.26
N GLU A 36 29.71 -17.03 -6.32
CA GLU A 36 30.23 -17.86 -7.41
C GLU A 36 29.70 -17.41 -8.77
N ARG A 37 28.39 -17.10 -8.83
CA ARG A 37 27.75 -16.64 -10.06
C ARG A 37 28.24 -15.27 -10.51
N ILE A 38 28.44 -14.31 -9.59
CA ILE A 38 28.82 -12.94 -9.93
C ILE A 38 30.33 -12.73 -10.00
N SER A 39 31.17 -13.55 -9.34
CA SER A 39 32.62 -13.38 -9.28
C SER A 39 33.26 -13.34 -10.66
N THR A 40 32.71 -14.09 -11.60
CA THR A 40 33.12 -14.15 -13.01
C THR A 40 32.34 -13.23 -13.93
N SER A 41 31.29 -12.58 -13.42
CA SER A 41 30.43 -11.65 -14.18
C SER A 41 31.01 -10.24 -14.21
N TRP A 42 30.66 -9.48 -15.23
CA TRP A 42 30.89 -8.04 -15.30
C TRP A 42 29.89 -7.23 -14.46
N GLN A 43 28.70 -7.80 -14.15
CA GLN A 43 27.67 -7.20 -13.31
C GLN A 43 27.91 -7.55 -11.84
N LYS A 44 28.59 -6.65 -11.12
CA LYS A 44 28.90 -6.81 -9.69
C LYS A 44 28.29 -5.70 -8.83
N GLU A 45 27.27 -5.02 -9.35
CA GLU A 45 26.63 -3.90 -8.66
C GLU A 45 25.86 -4.37 -7.41
N PRO A 46 25.91 -3.63 -6.30
CA PRO A 46 25.22 -4.01 -5.05
C PRO A 46 23.73 -4.30 -5.23
N TRP A 47 23.03 -3.52 -6.05
CA TRP A 47 21.62 -3.75 -6.35
C TRP A 47 21.37 -5.11 -7.03
N HIS A 48 22.28 -5.55 -7.91
CA HIS A 48 22.16 -6.84 -8.59
C HIS A 48 22.40 -8.00 -7.62
N ILE A 49 23.34 -7.86 -6.68
CA ILE A 49 23.57 -8.82 -5.60
C ILE A 49 22.31 -8.98 -4.74
N ARG A 50 21.71 -7.87 -4.32
CA ARG A 50 20.44 -7.87 -3.56
C ARG A 50 19.34 -8.58 -4.34
N SER A 51 19.16 -8.26 -5.62
CA SER A 51 18.16 -8.88 -6.48
C SER A 51 18.31 -10.40 -6.56
N LEU A 52 19.53 -10.91 -6.70
CA LEU A 52 19.79 -12.35 -6.74
C LEU A 52 19.53 -13.04 -5.39
N LEU A 53 19.86 -12.38 -4.28
CA LEU A 53 19.64 -12.89 -2.93
C LEU A 53 18.17 -12.91 -2.52
N THR A 54 17.34 -12.08 -3.15
CA THR A 54 15.90 -11.94 -2.87
C THR A 54 15.01 -12.46 -3.99
N GLU A 55 15.56 -13.17 -4.98
CA GLU A 55 14.87 -13.65 -6.19
C GLU A 55 13.60 -14.49 -5.89
N THR A 56 13.58 -15.21 -4.78
CA THR A 56 12.45 -16.05 -4.36
C THR A 56 11.53 -15.40 -3.34
N THR A 57 11.71 -14.13 -3.08
CA THR A 57 10.97 -13.39 -2.04
C THR A 57 10.07 -12.33 -2.66
N VAL A 58 9.10 -11.85 -1.89
CA VAL A 58 8.20 -10.78 -2.31
C VAL A 58 8.62 -9.48 -1.63
N PRO A 59 8.91 -8.39 -2.38
CA PRO A 59 9.25 -7.11 -1.78
C PRO A 59 8.06 -6.53 -0.99
N ALA A 60 8.34 -5.82 0.08
CA ALA A 60 7.31 -5.14 0.89
C ALA A 60 6.47 -4.13 0.09
N ALA A 61 7.00 -3.61 -1.03
CA ALA A 61 6.30 -2.73 -1.95
C ALA A 61 5.29 -3.46 -2.85
N ASP A 62 5.28 -4.80 -2.91
CA ASP A 62 4.29 -5.60 -3.63
C ASP A 62 2.88 -5.30 -3.11
N LYS A 63 1.90 -5.26 -4.01
CA LYS A 63 0.51 -4.96 -3.66
C LYS A 63 -0.08 -5.92 -2.63
N ARG A 64 0.24 -7.21 -2.71
CA ARG A 64 -0.18 -8.23 -1.74
C ARG A 64 0.41 -7.95 -0.36
N ALA A 65 1.72 -7.66 -0.30
CA ALA A 65 2.41 -7.34 0.93
C ALA A 65 1.86 -6.06 1.58
N ARG A 66 1.58 -5.02 0.78
CA ARG A 66 0.95 -3.78 1.25
C ARG A 66 -0.49 -3.99 1.72
N PHE A 67 -1.24 -4.86 1.05
CA PHE A 67 -2.63 -5.17 1.42
C PHE A 67 -2.72 -5.87 2.77
N ILE A 68 -1.81 -6.80 3.06
CA ILE A 68 -1.74 -7.51 4.35
C ILE A 68 -1.11 -6.64 5.43
N GLY A 69 -0.01 -5.97 5.11
CA GLY A 69 0.87 -5.30 6.06
C GLY A 69 1.94 -6.24 6.62
N ILE A 70 3.16 -5.71 6.80
CA ILE A 70 4.30 -6.49 7.30
C ILE A 70 4.03 -7.05 8.69
N ASP A 71 3.46 -6.23 9.59
CA ASP A 71 3.19 -6.63 10.97
C ASP A 71 2.23 -7.84 11.05
N ALA A 72 1.18 -7.84 10.23
CA ALA A 72 0.23 -8.95 10.18
C ALA A 72 0.87 -10.22 9.59
N TYR A 73 1.75 -10.08 8.60
CA TYR A 73 2.50 -11.19 8.03
C TYR A 73 3.48 -11.79 9.04
N GLU A 74 4.24 -10.96 9.78
CA GLU A 74 5.14 -11.42 10.86
C GLU A 74 4.37 -12.05 12.03
N ALA A 75 3.23 -11.47 12.41
CA ALA A 75 2.36 -12.05 13.45
C ALA A 75 1.82 -13.44 13.05
N ALA A 76 1.65 -13.71 11.75
CA ALA A 76 1.30 -15.04 11.23
C ALA A 76 2.50 -16.00 11.12
N GLY A 77 3.69 -15.59 11.55
CA GLY A 77 4.93 -16.37 11.53
C GLY A 77 5.73 -16.26 10.24
N GLY A 78 5.42 -15.28 9.38
CA GLY A 78 6.14 -15.05 8.14
C GLY A 78 7.49 -14.38 8.36
N PRO A 79 8.61 -14.97 7.87
CA PRO A 79 9.93 -14.37 8.00
C PRO A 79 10.11 -13.23 7.00
N VAL A 80 10.70 -12.12 7.46
CA VAL A 80 11.02 -10.95 6.64
C VAL A 80 12.52 -10.72 6.62
N LEU A 81 13.10 -10.65 5.41
CA LEU A 81 14.46 -10.17 5.23
C LEU A 81 14.48 -8.65 5.27
N ARG A 82 15.39 -8.07 6.03
CA ARG A 82 15.60 -6.62 6.09
C ARG A 82 17.03 -6.28 5.69
N ASP A 83 17.19 -5.26 4.85
CA ASP A 83 18.51 -4.70 4.57
C ASP A 83 18.94 -3.83 5.77
N LEU A 84 20.09 -4.14 6.35
CA LEU A 84 20.62 -3.40 7.49
C LEU A 84 21.19 -2.02 7.10
N PHE A 85 21.37 -1.77 5.80
CA PHE A 85 22.02 -0.58 5.25
C PHE A 85 21.09 0.25 4.35
N SER A 86 19.82 -0.15 4.20
CA SER A 86 18.84 0.54 3.40
C SER A 86 17.44 0.40 4.00
N ASP A 87 16.91 1.46 4.55
CA ASP A 87 15.56 1.52 5.11
C ASP A 87 14.47 1.73 4.03
N GLU A 88 14.87 1.95 2.76
CA GLU A 88 13.95 2.45 1.72
C GLU A 88 12.91 1.42 1.25
N ASN A 89 13.11 0.12 1.48
CA ASN A 89 12.27 -0.93 0.86
C ASN A 89 11.41 -1.74 1.84
N GLY A 90 11.44 -1.48 3.16
CA GLY A 90 10.64 -2.22 4.15
C GLY A 90 10.95 -3.73 4.27
N GLY A 91 11.82 -4.27 3.41
CA GLY A 91 12.26 -5.67 3.43
C GLY A 91 11.60 -6.56 2.37
N TRP A 92 11.82 -7.88 2.50
CA TRP A 92 11.34 -8.92 1.58
C TRP A 92 10.70 -10.07 2.37
N LEU A 93 9.49 -10.43 2.00
CA LEU A 93 8.73 -11.53 2.59
C LEU A 93 9.21 -12.85 1.98
N GLN A 94 9.63 -13.81 2.81
CA GLN A 94 10.24 -15.06 2.34
C GLN A 94 9.23 -16.15 2.02
N ASP A 95 8.12 -16.22 2.75
CA ASP A 95 7.09 -17.24 2.54
C ASP A 95 5.94 -16.68 1.69
N VAL A 96 6.07 -16.88 0.38
CA VAL A 96 5.06 -16.45 -0.61
C VAL A 96 3.73 -17.18 -0.41
N THR A 97 3.79 -18.47 -0.02
CA THR A 97 2.58 -19.28 0.20
C THR A 97 1.77 -18.77 1.39
N LEU A 98 2.46 -18.40 2.47
CA LEU A 98 1.82 -17.77 3.63
C LEU A 98 1.18 -16.42 3.23
N LEU A 99 1.92 -15.59 2.47
CA LEU A 99 1.40 -14.32 2.00
C LEU A 99 0.13 -14.49 1.17
N ASP A 100 0.15 -15.39 0.18
CA ASP A 100 -1.01 -15.63 -0.68
C ASP A 100 -2.22 -16.14 0.13
N ARG A 101 -1.99 -17.03 1.10
CA ARG A 101 -3.05 -17.49 2.01
C ARG A 101 -3.66 -16.34 2.82
N LEU A 102 -2.85 -15.47 3.39
CA LEU A 102 -3.33 -14.32 4.16
C LEU A 102 -4.13 -13.34 3.28
N VAL A 103 -3.69 -13.16 2.03
CA VAL A 103 -4.41 -12.35 1.04
C VAL A 103 -5.78 -12.95 0.77
N ASP A 104 -5.86 -14.25 0.50
CA ASP A 104 -7.12 -14.94 0.23
C ASP A 104 -8.08 -14.86 1.43
N GLU A 105 -7.58 -15.06 2.65
CA GLU A 105 -8.37 -14.97 3.88
C GLU A 105 -8.94 -13.56 4.08
N LYS A 106 -8.12 -12.52 3.89
CA LYS A 106 -8.54 -11.12 4.03
C LYS A 106 -9.53 -10.72 2.93
N LEU A 107 -9.30 -11.13 1.68
CA LEU A 107 -10.22 -10.87 0.56
C LEU A 107 -11.59 -11.53 0.80
N ARG A 108 -11.62 -12.76 1.33
CA ARG A 108 -12.89 -13.43 1.70
C ARG A 108 -13.63 -12.64 2.77
N THR A 109 -12.94 -12.20 3.82
CA THR A 109 -13.58 -11.40 4.88
C THR A 109 -14.21 -10.13 4.32
N VAL A 110 -13.47 -9.39 3.47
CA VAL A 110 -14.00 -8.18 2.81
C VAL A 110 -15.17 -8.51 1.88
N ALA A 111 -15.07 -9.61 1.13
CA ALA A 111 -16.16 -10.04 0.25
C ALA A 111 -17.43 -10.43 1.03
N ASP A 112 -17.28 -11.09 2.17
CA ASP A 112 -18.40 -11.47 3.05
C ASP A 112 -19.07 -10.25 3.68
N GLU A 113 -18.29 -9.23 4.08
CA GLU A 113 -18.82 -7.95 4.58
C GLU A 113 -19.65 -7.22 3.51
N ILE A 114 -19.16 -7.19 2.25
CA ILE A 114 -19.88 -6.60 1.12
C ILE A 114 -21.13 -7.42 0.78
N ALA A 115 -21.04 -8.76 0.85
CA ALA A 115 -22.19 -9.65 0.61
C ALA A 115 -23.33 -9.38 1.60
N GLY A 116 -23.00 -9.05 2.85
CA GLY A 116 -23.98 -8.66 3.87
C GLY A 116 -24.82 -7.43 3.49
N GLN A 117 -24.37 -6.62 2.53
CA GLN A 117 -25.13 -5.48 1.98
C GLN A 117 -26.15 -5.90 0.90
N GLY A 118 -26.26 -7.19 0.57
CA GLY A 118 -27.25 -7.71 -0.36
C GLY A 118 -26.81 -7.81 -1.83
N TRP A 119 -25.51 -7.71 -2.11
CA TRP A 119 -24.98 -7.92 -3.46
C TRP A 119 -25.11 -9.38 -3.89
N LYS A 120 -25.51 -9.64 -5.15
CA LYS A 120 -25.76 -11.01 -5.66
C LYS A 120 -24.47 -11.75 -6.01
N TRP A 121 -23.43 -11.06 -6.37
CA TRP A 121 -22.12 -11.60 -6.67
C TRP A 121 -21.06 -10.56 -6.36
N ILE A 122 -19.91 -11.02 -5.95
CA ILE A 122 -18.76 -10.19 -5.60
C ILE A 122 -17.54 -10.87 -6.17
N ASP A 123 -16.68 -10.09 -6.79
CA ASP A 123 -15.34 -10.48 -7.19
C ASP A 123 -14.35 -9.54 -6.52
N ALA A 124 -13.46 -10.09 -5.71
CA ALA A 124 -12.50 -9.34 -4.92
C ALA A 124 -11.08 -9.80 -5.24
N ALA A 125 -10.22 -8.86 -5.60
CA ALA A 125 -8.81 -9.11 -5.87
C ALA A 125 -7.97 -7.93 -5.41
N VAL A 126 -6.71 -8.17 -5.04
CA VAL A 126 -5.75 -7.10 -4.72
C VAL A 126 -5.48 -6.24 -5.96
N GLU A 127 -5.54 -6.84 -7.13
CA GLU A 127 -5.44 -6.16 -8.42
C GLU A 127 -6.33 -6.84 -9.45
N LEU A 128 -7.23 -6.08 -10.03
CA LEU A 128 -8.07 -6.56 -11.11
C LEU A 128 -7.28 -6.60 -12.43
N PRO A 129 -7.45 -7.62 -13.28
CA PRO A 129 -6.78 -7.70 -14.57
C PRO A 129 -7.08 -6.49 -15.45
N TYR A 130 -6.12 -6.12 -16.31
CA TYR A 130 -6.34 -5.07 -17.29
C TYR A 130 -7.57 -5.41 -18.14
N GLY A 131 -8.48 -4.44 -18.28
CA GLY A 131 -9.71 -4.63 -19.04
C GLY A 131 -10.81 -5.40 -18.32
N TYR A 132 -10.67 -5.69 -17.00
CA TYR A 132 -11.71 -6.33 -16.20
C TYR A 132 -13.11 -5.72 -16.38
N ALA A 133 -13.18 -4.39 -16.48
CA ALA A 133 -14.43 -3.67 -16.69
C ALA A 133 -14.90 -3.63 -18.15
N ASN A 134 -14.14 -4.22 -19.10
CA ASN A 134 -14.54 -4.25 -20.49
C ASN A 134 -15.81 -5.09 -20.65
N GLY A 135 -16.84 -4.49 -21.23
CA GLY A 135 -18.15 -5.13 -21.40
C GLY A 135 -19.11 -4.91 -20.22
N LEU A 136 -18.66 -4.35 -19.11
CA LEU A 136 -19.54 -3.92 -18.04
C LEU A 136 -20.18 -2.58 -18.42
N ARG A 137 -21.49 -2.44 -18.17
CA ARG A 137 -22.17 -1.15 -18.34
C ARG A 137 -22.01 -0.33 -17.07
N ARG A 138 -21.48 0.87 -17.22
CA ARG A 138 -21.47 1.83 -16.10
C ARG A 138 -22.91 2.18 -15.76
N LEU A 139 -23.29 1.93 -14.50
CA LEU A 139 -24.55 2.42 -14.01
C LEU A 139 -24.42 3.94 -13.84
N VAL A 140 -25.29 4.67 -14.51
CA VAL A 140 -25.44 6.10 -14.27
C VAL A 140 -26.29 6.21 -13.02
N GLY A 141 -25.80 6.91 -12.01
CA GLY A 141 -26.59 7.22 -10.82
C GLY A 141 -27.91 7.88 -11.25
N VAL A 142 -29.02 7.39 -10.75
CA VAL A 142 -30.28 8.12 -10.87
C VAL A 142 -30.23 9.19 -9.80
N THR A 143 -30.11 10.44 -10.22
CA THR A 143 -30.24 11.57 -9.31
C THR A 143 -31.65 11.49 -8.71
N GLN A 144 -31.74 11.19 -7.44
CA GLN A 144 -33.01 11.19 -6.74
C GLN A 144 -33.43 12.67 -6.59
N GLU A 145 -34.62 13.04 -7.08
CA GLU A 145 -35.11 14.39 -6.87
C GLU A 145 -35.35 14.59 -5.37
N LEU A 146 -34.75 15.63 -4.82
CA LEU A 146 -34.94 16.02 -3.44
C LEU A 146 -36.44 16.34 -3.20
N THR A 147 -36.96 15.89 -2.09
CA THR A 147 -38.29 16.31 -1.62
C THR A 147 -38.33 17.83 -1.37
N ASP A 148 -39.48 18.41 -1.31
CA ASP A 148 -39.62 19.84 -1.05
C ASP A 148 -39.04 20.23 0.33
N GLU A 149 -39.12 19.34 1.31
CA GLU A 149 -38.55 19.53 2.64
C GLU A 149 -37.00 19.50 2.58
N GLU A 150 -36.41 18.53 1.89
CA GLU A 150 -34.96 18.43 1.69
C GLU A 150 -34.41 19.60 0.88
N ARG A 151 -35.15 20.07 -0.12
CA ARG A 151 -34.75 21.25 -0.91
C ARG A 151 -34.71 22.50 -0.03
N THR A 152 -35.73 22.69 0.82
CA THR A 152 -35.77 23.81 1.75
C THR A 152 -34.66 23.77 2.79
N ALA A 153 -34.36 22.57 3.32
CA ALA A 153 -33.26 22.37 4.25
C ALA A 153 -31.89 22.67 3.60
N ARG A 154 -31.68 22.20 2.37
CA ARG A 154 -30.45 22.47 1.60
C ARG A 154 -30.29 23.97 1.29
N GLU A 155 -31.39 24.66 0.92
CA GLU A 155 -31.35 26.11 0.69
C GLU A 155 -31.00 26.86 1.97
N ALA A 156 -31.57 26.49 3.11
CA ALA A 156 -31.26 27.12 4.40
C ALA A 156 -29.80 26.94 4.81
N LEU A 157 -29.24 25.76 4.60
CA LEU A 157 -27.81 25.48 4.86
C LEU A 157 -26.91 26.32 3.93
N ARG A 158 -27.27 26.47 2.66
CA ARG A 158 -26.53 27.31 1.73
C ARG A 158 -26.57 28.78 2.13
N ASP A 159 -27.75 29.28 2.49
CA ASP A 159 -27.90 30.66 2.92
C ASP A 159 -27.09 30.94 4.21
N GLU A 160 -27.06 29.99 5.17
CA GLU A 160 -26.24 30.08 6.38
C GLU A 160 -24.74 30.09 6.02
N TYR A 161 -24.30 29.21 5.08
CA TYR A 161 -22.91 29.16 4.62
C TYR A 161 -22.50 30.50 3.99
N ASP A 162 -23.28 31.00 3.05
CA ASP A 162 -23.02 32.25 2.34
C ASP A 162 -23.01 33.45 3.29
N GLU A 163 -23.88 33.49 4.31
CA GLU A 163 -23.89 34.53 5.34
C GLU A 163 -22.61 34.49 6.20
N LEU A 164 -22.19 33.32 6.64
CA LEU A 164 -20.98 33.17 7.42
C LEU A 164 -19.73 33.53 6.59
N GLU A 165 -19.64 33.08 5.36
CA GLU A 165 -18.52 33.40 4.46
C GLU A 165 -18.48 34.94 4.20
N ALA A 166 -19.60 35.56 3.93
CA ALA A 166 -19.68 37.01 3.72
C ALA A 166 -19.32 37.83 4.98
N GLN A 167 -19.74 37.36 6.16
CA GLN A 167 -19.46 38.03 7.42
C GLN A 167 -17.98 38.07 7.75
N TYR A 168 -17.24 37.01 7.37
CA TYR A 168 -15.82 36.85 7.68
C TYR A 168 -14.89 37.00 6.46
N ALA A 169 -15.43 37.46 5.32
CA ALA A 169 -14.65 37.62 4.06
C ALA A 169 -13.41 38.54 4.16
N GLU A 170 -13.43 39.50 5.11
CA GLU A 170 -12.34 40.45 5.34
C GLU A 170 -11.48 40.10 6.58
N ALA A 171 -11.74 38.97 7.26
CA ALA A 171 -11.02 38.57 8.45
C ALA A 171 -9.70 37.90 8.06
N ASP A 172 -8.57 38.30 8.70
CA ASP A 172 -7.27 37.67 8.49
C ASP A 172 -7.21 36.22 9.00
N ASP A 173 -8.04 35.88 10.01
CA ASP A 173 -8.18 34.51 10.57
C ASP A 173 -9.66 34.25 10.92
N LEU A 174 -10.18 33.08 10.58
CA LEU A 174 -11.49 32.63 11.02
C LEU A 174 -11.44 32.17 12.48
N PRO A 175 -12.44 32.53 13.32
CA PRO A 175 -12.57 31.88 14.63
C PRO A 175 -12.82 30.38 14.48
N ASP A 176 -12.18 29.58 15.35
CA ASP A 176 -12.28 28.10 15.31
C ASP A 176 -13.73 27.58 15.30
N GLU A 177 -14.65 28.27 15.98
CA GLU A 177 -16.09 27.92 16.03
C GLU A 177 -16.76 28.09 14.66
N ILE A 178 -16.36 29.11 13.89
CA ILE A 178 -16.93 29.39 12.57
C ILE A 178 -16.35 28.40 11.53
N ASP A 179 -15.05 28.14 11.59
CA ASP A 179 -14.40 27.15 10.73
C ASP A 179 -15.04 25.76 10.91
N LEU A 180 -15.27 25.37 12.18
CA LEU A 180 -15.96 24.12 12.51
C LEU A 180 -17.39 24.10 11.92
N ARG A 181 -18.16 25.22 12.07
CA ARG A 181 -19.53 25.28 11.58
C ARG A 181 -19.59 25.23 10.06
N LEU A 182 -18.69 25.90 9.35
CA LEU A 182 -18.60 25.81 7.89
C LEU A 182 -18.32 24.36 7.44
N GLY A 183 -17.39 23.67 8.11
CA GLY A 183 -17.12 22.26 7.82
C GLY A 183 -18.32 21.33 8.09
N GLU A 184 -19.11 21.58 9.13
CA GLU A 184 -20.36 20.85 9.39
C GLU A 184 -21.38 21.06 8.28
N ILE A 185 -21.57 22.32 7.84
CA ILE A 185 -22.52 22.66 6.77
C ILE A 185 -22.08 22.01 5.44
N GLU A 186 -20.79 22.03 5.11
CA GLU A 186 -20.27 21.34 3.91
C GLU A 186 -20.58 19.84 3.95
N ALA A 187 -20.32 19.17 5.08
CA ALA A 187 -20.61 17.75 5.25
C ALA A 187 -22.12 17.43 5.13
N GLU A 188 -23.00 18.29 5.67
CA GLU A 188 -24.44 18.15 5.52
C GLU A 188 -24.88 18.37 4.06
N LEU A 189 -24.30 19.35 3.35
CA LEU A 189 -24.59 19.61 1.93
C LEU A 189 -24.16 18.46 1.02
N GLU A 190 -23.01 17.83 1.29
CA GLU A 190 -22.58 16.62 0.58
C GLU A 190 -23.58 15.46 0.72
N GLY A 191 -24.29 15.40 1.87
CA GLY A 191 -25.33 14.41 2.10
C GLY A 191 -26.52 14.50 1.14
N PHE A 192 -26.79 15.68 0.57
CA PHE A 192 -27.84 15.89 -0.43
C PHE A 192 -27.40 15.62 -1.88
N GLU A 193 -26.10 15.39 -2.12
CA GLU A 193 -25.54 15.15 -3.47
C GLU A 193 -25.39 13.65 -3.79
N ASN A 194 -25.61 12.74 -2.82
CA ASN A 194 -25.41 11.28 -2.95
C ASN A 194 -26.71 10.49 -3.21
#